data_6a5dc9f92fb6c63f7939b63d54f92a58
#
_entry.id   6a5dc9f92fb6c63f7939b63d54f92a58
#
_cell.length_a   1.000
_cell.length_b   1.000
_cell.length_c   1.000
_cell.angle_alpha   90.00
_cell.angle_beta   90.00
_cell.angle_gamma   90.00
#
_symmetry.space_group_name_H-M   'P 1'
#
loop_
_entity.id
_entity.type
_entity.pdbx_description
1 polymer ?
#
loop_
_entity_poly.entity_id
_entity_poly.type
_entity_poly.pdbx_seq_one_letter_code
_entity_poly.pdbx_strand_id
1 'polypeptide(L)'
;MVELRLPAHGELLFLARLVAEDVAASAEFTVDEVADLRLAVDEAVAAQARRADDGAVLECAFRCAGRMTVTVATTSSWAFPPGPDEVGWHILRALTDALDAWTEPAPGTDGWRLCVEFAKEPFPDQR
;
A
#
# COMPACT_ATOMS: atom_id res chain seq x y z
N MET A 1 -12.67 -1.57 -8.56
CA MET A 1 -11.35 -1.83 -7.93
C MET A 1 -10.31 -2.01 -9.02
N VAL A 2 -9.15 -1.41 -8.83
CA VAL A 2 -8.01 -1.58 -9.73
C VAL A 2 -6.96 -2.44 -9.05
N GLU A 3 -6.44 -3.41 -9.75
CA GLU A 3 -5.39 -4.30 -9.24
C GLU A 3 -4.15 -4.17 -10.11
N LEU A 4 -2.99 -4.22 -9.45
CA LEU A 4 -1.70 -4.11 -10.10
C LEU A 4 -0.78 -5.18 -9.51
N ARG A 5 -0.08 -5.91 -10.36
CA ARG A 5 0.90 -6.91 -9.94
C ARG A 5 2.25 -6.56 -10.54
N LEU A 6 3.25 -6.50 -9.68
CA LEU A 6 4.60 -6.10 -10.07
C LEU A 6 5.63 -7.05 -9.46
N PRO A 7 6.76 -7.29 -10.14
CA PRO A 7 7.88 -7.94 -9.46
C PRO A 7 8.27 -7.14 -8.22
N ALA A 8 8.40 -7.81 -7.08
CA ALA A 8 8.71 -7.14 -5.82
C ALA A 8 10.10 -6.51 -5.80
N HIS A 9 11.02 -7.09 -6.56
CA HIS A 9 12.38 -6.60 -6.71
C HIS A 9 12.56 -6.18 -8.16
N GLY A 10 12.53 -4.88 -8.43
CA GLY A 10 12.67 -4.40 -9.79
C GLY A 10 12.50 -2.90 -9.87
N GLU A 11 12.51 -2.42 -11.09
CA GLU A 11 12.52 -0.99 -11.38
C GLU A 11 11.12 -0.41 -11.59
N LEU A 12 10.07 -1.24 -11.53
CA LEU A 12 8.72 -0.83 -11.89
C LEU A 12 7.83 -0.49 -10.69
N LEU A 13 8.39 -0.47 -9.47
CA LEU A 13 7.59 -0.23 -8.26
C LEU A 13 6.90 1.14 -8.28
N PHE A 14 7.47 2.11 -8.98
CA PHE A 14 6.87 3.44 -9.11
C PHE A 14 5.49 3.41 -9.80
N LEU A 15 5.17 2.35 -10.54
CA LEU A 15 3.86 2.24 -11.20
C LEU A 15 2.71 2.19 -10.18
N ALA A 16 2.96 1.65 -9.00
CA ALA A 16 1.93 1.63 -7.94
C ALA A 16 1.51 3.05 -7.56
N ARG A 17 2.47 3.97 -7.46
CA ARG A 17 2.20 5.38 -7.17
C ARG A 17 1.39 6.03 -8.28
N LEU A 18 1.73 5.76 -9.54
CA LEU A 18 1.02 6.33 -10.68
C LEU A 18 -0.42 5.85 -10.75
N VAL A 19 -0.66 4.58 -10.49
CA VAL A 19 -2.02 4.04 -10.45
C VAL A 19 -2.81 4.67 -9.32
N ALA A 20 -2.21 4.83 -8.14
CA ALA A 20 -2.87 5.47 -7.01
C ALA A 20 -3.28 6.91 -7.34
N GLU A 21 -2.40 7.67 -7.99
CA GLU A 21 -2.73 9.04 -8.42
C GLU A 21 -3.92 9.08 -9.37
N ASP A 22 -3.93 8.20 -10.36
CA ASP A 22 -5.00 8.15 -11.34
C ASP A 22 -6.34 7.77 -10.72
N VAL A 23 -6.33 6.78 -9.83
CA VAL A 23 -7.55 6.38 -9.12
C VAL A 23 -8.05 7.52 -8.22
N ALA A 24 -7.13 8.17 -7.50
CA ALA A 24 -7.49 9.30 -6.62
C ALA A 24 -7.99 10.51 -7.40
N ALA A 25 -7.50 10.72 -8.61
CA ALA A 25 -7.93 11.86 -9.44
C ALA A 25 -9.41 11.81 -9.80
N SER A 26 -10.02 10.63 -9.77
CA SER A 26 -11.46 10.48 -10.03
C SER A 26 -12.32 10.76 -8.79
N ALA A 27 -11.70 11.08 -7.66
CA ALA A 27 -12.36 11.39 -6.40
C ALA A 27 -12.13 12.85 -6.00
N GLU A 28 -12.72 13.29 -4.90
CA GLU A 28 -12.66 14.69 -4.47
C GLU A 28 -11.47 14.96 -3.55
N PHE A 29 -10.31 14.42 -3.87
CA PHE A 29 -9.10 14.71 -3.12
C PHE A 29 -8.46 16.01 -3.59
N THR A 30 -7.90 16.75 -2.65
CA THR A 30 -7.09 17.93 -2.96
C THR A 30 -5.72 17.51 -3.51
N VAL A 31 -4.99 18.46 -4.08
CA VAL A 31 -3.62 18.22 -4.55
C VAL A 31 -2.72 17.71 -3.41
N ASP A 32 -2.87 18.29 -2.22
CA ASP A 32 -2.08 17.90 -1.06
C ASP A 32 -2.43 16.49 -0.60
N GLU A 33 -3.71 16.13 -0.63
CA GLU A 33 -4.14 14.78 -0.27
C GLU A 33 -3.65 13.73 -1.26
N VAL A 34 -3.63 14.05 -2.55
CA VAL A 34 -3.05 13.16 -3.55
C VAL A 34 -1.55 12.99 -3.33
N ALA A 35 -0.84 14.06 -2.96
CA ALA A 35 0.57 13.98 -2.63
C ALA A 35 0.81 13.06 -1.43
N ASP A 36 -0.02 13.14 -0.40
CA ASP A 36 0.06 12.26 0.77
C ASP A 36 -0.18 10.80 0.38
N LEU A 37 -1.16 10.55 -0.49
CA LEU A 37 -1.42 9.19 -0.99
C LEU A 37 -0.23 8.62 -1.74
N ARG A 38 0.44 9.44 -2.57
CA ARG A 38 1.64 9.00 -3.28
C ARG A 38 2.74 8.58 -2.33
N LEU A 39 3.00 9.39 -1.30
CA LEU A 39 4.00 9.07 -0.30
C LEU A 39 3.64 7.81 0.49
N ALA A 40 2.37 7.65 0.84
CA ALA A 40 1.89 6.47 1.56
C ALA A 40 2.08 5.20 0.72
N VAL A 41 1.74 5.25 -0.57
CA VAL A 41 1.94 4.11 -1.47
C VAL A 41 3.43 3.77 -1.58
N ASP A 42 4.29 4.77 -1.77
CA ASP A 42 5.73 4.56 -1.85
C ASP A 42 6.27 3.89 -0.59
N GLU A 43 5.82 4.32 0.59
CA GLU A 43 6.25 3.72 1.86
C GLU A 43 5.77 2.29 2.02
N ALA A 44 4.50 2.03 1.72
CA ALA A 44 3.94 0.68 1.83
C ALA A 44 4.63 -0.29 0.86
N VAL A 45 4.85 0.14 -0.38
CA VAL A 45 5.52 -0.66 -1.39
C VAL A 45 6.97 -0.93 -0.98
N ALA A 46 7.71 0.07 -0.51
CA ALA A 46 9.09 -0.10 -0.08
C ALA A 46 9.19 -1.06 1.12
N ALA A 47 8.30 -0.93 2.09
CA ALA A 47 8.28 -1.80 3.25
C ALA A 47 8.03 -3.27 2.87
N GLN A 48 7.10 -3.50 1.96
CA GLN A 48 6.79 -4.85 1.51
C GLN A 48 7.90 -5.42 0.61
N ALA A 49 8.48 -4.60 -0.26
CA ALA A 49 9.57 -5.06 -1.12
C ALA A 49 10.78 -5.53 -0.30
N ARG A 50 11.08 -4.87 0.81
CA ARG A 50 12.18 -5.29 1.69
C ARG A 50 11.95 -6.67 2.32
N ARG A 51 10.71 -7.10 2.45
CA ARG A 51 10.34 -8.38 3.05
C ARG A 51 10.09 -9.48 2.05
N ALA A 52 9.88 -9.12 0.80
CA ALA A 52 9.49 -10.06 -0.23
C ALA A 52 10.60 -11.06 -0.52
N ASP A 53 10.24 -12.32 -0.70
CA ASP A 53 11.18 -13.35 -1.14
C ASP A 53 11.64 -13.06 -2.58
N ASP A 54 12.79 -13.63 -2.94
CA ASP A 54 13.28 -13.53 -4.31
C ASP A 54 12.24 -14.09 -5.28
N GLY A 55 11.95 -13.34 -6.33
CA GLY A 55 10.97 -13.74 -7.33
C GLY A 55 9.53 -13.49 -6.92
N ALA A 56 9.28 -12.95 -5.72
CA ALA A 56 7.92 -12.65 -5.28
C ALA A 56 7.32 -11.49 -6.07
N VAL A 57 6.00 -11.44 -6.03
CA VAL A 57 5.20 -10.39 -6.68
C VAL A 57 4.60 -9.49 -5.61
N LEU A 58 4.58 -8.19 -5.87
CA LEU A 58 3.76 -7.25 -5.11
C LEU A 58 2.39 -7.19 -5.76
N GLU A 59 1.38 -7.38 -4.95
CA GLU A 59 -0.01 -7.25 -5.37
C GLU A 59 -0.57 -5.99 -4.72
N CYS A 60 -1.00 -5.04 -5.54
CA CYS A 60 -1.56 -3.78 -5.06
C CYS A 60 -3.01 -3.70 -5.50
N ALA A 61 -3.89 -3.36 -4.58
CA ALA A 61 -5.30 -3.15 -4.87
C ALA A 61 -5.69 -1.73 -4.46
N PHE A 62 -6.38 -1.03 -5.35
CA PHE A 62 -6.80 0.35 -5.17
C PHE A 62 -8.31 0.41 -5.29
N ARG A 63 -8.96 0.86 -4.24
CA ARG A 63 -10.43 0.99 -4.21
C ARG A 63 -10.79 2.39 -3.78
N CYS A 64 -11.62 3.05 -4.58
CA CYS A 64 -12.10 4.38 -4.23
C CYS A 64 -13.64 4.38 -4.27
N ALA A 65 -14.24 4.54 -3.09
CA ALA A 65 -15.69 4.60 -2.93
C ALA A 65 -15.98 5.60 -1.80
N GLY A 66 -15.75 6.89 -2.09
CA GLY A 66 -15.78 7.95 -1.08
C GLY A 66 -14.47 8.08 -0.35
N ARG A 67 -13.85 6.97 0.05
CA ARG A 67 -12.51 6.95 0.62
C ARG A 67 -11.61 6.08 -0.25
N MET A 68 -10.34 6.38 -0.26
CA MET A 68 -9.35 5.59 -0.97
C MET A 68 -8.79 4.54 -0.04
N THR A 69 -8.89 3.27 -0.44
CA THR A 69 -8.29 2.15 0.29
C THR A 69 -7.25 1.50 -0.60
N VAL A 70 -6.06 1.31 -0.06
CA VAL A 70 -4.94 0.69 -0.77
C VAL A 70 -4.45 -0.49 0.04
N THR A 71 -4.34 -1.64 -0.61
CA THR A 71 -3.76 -2.85 -0.01
C THR A 71 -2.53 -3.24 -0.80
N VAL A 72 -1.42 -3.47 -0.11
CA VAL A 72 -0.17 -3.94 -0.72
C VAL A 72 0.20 -5.26 -0.05
N ALA A 73 0.32 -6.31 -0.84
CA ALA A 73 0.61 -7.64 -0.34
C ALA A 73 1.78 -8.27 -1.10
N THR A 74 2.53 -9.11 -0.41
CA THR A 74 3.60 -9.91 -1.02
C THR A 74 3.78 -11.20 -0.23
N THR A 75 4.56 -12.11 -0.79
CA THR A 75 4.92 -13.34 -0.08
C THR A 75 6.32 -13.24 0.49
N SER A 76 6.51 -13.82 1.67
CA SER A 76 7.76 -13.78 2.41
C SER A 76 7.92 -15.05 3.23
N SER A 77 9.17 -15.46 3.41
CA SER A 77 9.50 -16.51 4.38
C SER A 77 9.42 -15.99 5.83
N TRP A 78 9.34 -14.67 6.01
CA TRP A 78 9.19 -14.04 7.32
C TRP A 78 7.71 -13.87 7.64
N ALA A 79 7.33 -14.16 8.90
CA ALA A 79 5.94 -14.08 9.34
C ALA A 79 5.57 -12.68 9.87
N PHE A 80 6.44 -11.68 9.75
CA PHE A 80 6.27 -10.38 10.39
C PHE A 80 6.00 -9.28 9.36
N PRO A 81 4.79 -8.68 9.37
CA PRO A 81 4.49 -7.54 8.52
C PRO A 81 5.17 -6.29 9.07
N PRO A 82 5.20 -5.18 8.29
CA PRO A 82 5.61 -3.89 8.83
C PRO A 82 4.84 -3.51 10.08
N GLY A 83 5.50 -2.84 11.00
CA GLY A 83 4.89 -2.47 12.26
C GLY A 83 5.54 -1.27 12.93
N PRO A 84 5.10 -0.95 14.18
CA PRO A 84 5.49 0.28 14.88
C PRO A 84 6.98 0.42 15.16
N ASP A 85 7.76 -0.63 15.03
CA ASP A 85 9.21 -0.58 15.21
C ASP A 85 9.93 0.10 14.03
N GLU A 86 9.21 0.38 12.96
CA GLU A 86 9.78 0.94 11.75
C GLU A 86 9.37 2.39 11.55
N VAL A 87 10.31 3.20 11.06
CA VAL A 87 10.04 4.61 10.76
C VAL A 87 8.95 4.75 9.70
N GLY A 88 8.98 3.90 8.69
CA GLY A 88 7.98 3.91 7.62
C GLY A 88 6.56 3.72 8.11
N TRP A 89 6.37 2.94 9.18
CA TRP A 89 5.06 2.77 9.80
C TRP A 89 4.52 4.10 10.34
N HIS A 90 5.37 4.87 11.00
CA HIS A 90 4.98 6.17 11.54
C HIS A 90 4.68 7.17 10.43
N ILE A 91 5.41 7.10 9.33
CA ILE A 91 5.12 7.92 8.15
C ILE A 91 3.74 7.57 7.59
N LEU A 92 3.45 6.27 7.44
CA LEU A 92 2.13 5.81 6.99
C LEU A 92 1.01 6.31 7.90
N ARG A 93 1.21 6.21 9.21
CA ARG A 93 0.20 6.70 10.17
C ARG A 93 -0.05 8.18 10.05
N ALA A 94 0.99 8.96 9.80
CA ALA A 94 0.86 10.41 9.65
C ALA A 94 0.12 10.82 8.36
N LEU A 95 0.21 9.99 7.33
CA LEU A 95 -0.34 10.30 6.00
C LEU A 95 -1.74 9.75 5.76
N THR A 96 -2.23 8.89 6.65
CA THR A 96 -3.46 8.13 6.38
C THR A 96 -4.44 8.22 7.56
N ASP A 97 -5.70 7.87 7.31
CA ASP A 97 -6.76 7.88 8.32
C ASP A 97 -6.96 6.54 8.98
N ALA A 98 -6.54 5.46 8.32
CA ALA A 98 -6.58 4.12 8.86
C ALA A 98 -5.38 3.34 8.33
N LEU A 99 -4.81 2.48 9.16
CA LEU A 99 -3.64 1.69 8.80
C LEU A 99 -3.69 0.37 9.55
N ASP A 100 -3.48 -0.72 8.82
CA ASP A 100 -3.43 -2.06 9.39
C ASP A 100 -2.40 -2.90 8.64
N ALA A 101 -1.88 -3.91 9.32
CA ALA A 101 -0.99 -4.89 8.71
C ALA A 101 -1.25 -6.26 9.36
N TRP A 102 -1.19 -7.30 8.54
CA TRP A 102 -1.41 -8.66 9.03
C TRP A 102 -0.68 -9.66 8.16
N THR A 103 -0.61 -10.88 8.64
CA THR A 103 -0.07 -12.01 7.90
C THR A 103 -1.10 -13.11 7.81
N GLU A 104 -1.01 -13.88 6.74
CA GLU A 104 -1.81 -15.08 6.55
C GLU A 104 -0.93 -16.12 5.85
N PRO A 105 -1.23 -17.43 6.00
CA PRO A 105 -0.47 -18.44 5.27
C PRO A 105 -0.59 -18.23 3.76
N ALA A 106 0.53 -18.32 3.04
CA ALA A 106 0.52 -18.22 1.59
C ALA A 106 0.12 -19.57 0.99
N PRO A 107 -0.94 -19.62 0.15
CA PRO A 107 -1.40 -20.87 -0.45
C PRO A 107 -0.29 -21.53 -1.27
N GLY A 108 -0.10 -22.84 -1.10
CA GLY A 108 0.83 -23.62 -1.90
C GLY A 108 2.30 -23.45 -1.55
N THR A 109 2.62 -22.75 -0.48
CA THR A 109 4.00 -22.57 -0.01
C THR A 109 4.07 -22.71 1.50
N ASP A 110 5.30 -22.81 2.04
CA ASP A 110 5.53 -22.76 3.48
C ASP A 110 5.68 -21.33 3.99
N GLY A 111 5.52 -20.35 3.12
CA GLY A 111 5.71 -18.94 3.44
C GLY A 111 4.44 -18.25 3.90
N TRP A 112 4.53 -16.95 3.99
CA TRP A 112 3.49 -16.08 4.50
C TRP A 112 3.11 -15.03 3.45
N ARG A 113 1.84 -14.66 3.45
CA ARG A 113 1.38 -13.49 2.74
C ARG A 113 1.33 -12.34 3.72
N LEU A 114 2.14 -11.33 3.48
CA LEU A 114 2.20 -10.13 4.30
C LEU A 114 1.34 -9.07 3.65
N CYS A 115 0.44 -8.46 4.42
CA CYS A 115 -0.49 -7.46 3.91
C CYS A 115 -0.38 -6.17 4.71
N VAL A 116 -0.39 -5.06 3.99
CA VAL A 116 -0.51 -3.71 4.55
C VAL A 116 -1.69 -3.05 3.87
N GLU A 117 -2.59 -2.47 4.66
CA GLU A 117 -3.72 -1.74 4.13
C GLU A 117 -3.83 -0.39 4.80
N PHE A 118 -4.06 0.64 4.00
CA PHE A 118 -4.34 1.95 4.54
C PHE A 118 -5.51 2.59 3.80
N ALA A 119 -6.12 3.57 4.45
CA ALA A 119 -7.21 4.32 3.87
C ALA A 119 -7.02 5.81 4.11
N LYS A 120 -7.48 6.61 3.17
CA LYS A 120 -7.49 8.05 3.29
C LYS A 120 -8.84 8.59 2.82
N GLU A 121 -9.41 9.48 3.63
CA GLU A 121 -10.67 10.13 3.33
C GLU A 121 -10.40 11.54 2.83
N PRO A 122 -11.14 12.03 1.83
CA PRO A 122 -11.03 13.41 1.44
C PRO A 122 -11.57 14.30 2.56
N PHE A 123 -10.95 15.45 2.74
CA PHE A 123 -11.47 16.42 3.70
C PHE A 123 -12.89 16.80 3.34
N PRO A 124 -13.79 16.91 4.32
CA PRO A 124 -15.12 17.41 4.04
C PRO A 124 -15.04 18.81 3.45
N ASP A 125 -15.93 19.10 2.52
CA ASP A 125 -16.08 20.44 1.99
C ASP A 125 -16.56 21.35 3.11
N GLN A 126 -15.82 22.42 3.36
CA GLN A 126 -16.08 23.30 4.49
C GLN A 126 -16.87 24.56 4.11
N ARG A 127 -17.58 24.49 3.05
CA ARG A 127 -18.43 25.61 2.65
C ARG A 127 -19.65 25.77 3.53
#